data_b8153da06b36c3f96ceb84ea6c7a9e0f
#
_entry.id   b8153da06b36c3f96ceb84ea6c7a9e0f
#
_cell.length_a   1.000
_cell.length_b   1.000
_cell.length_c   1.000
_cell.angle_alpha   90.00
_cell.angle_beta   90.00
_cell.angle_gamma   90.00
#
_symmetry.space_group_name_H-M   'P 1'
#
loop_
_entity.id
_entity.type
_entity.pdbx_description
1 polymer ?
#
loop_
_entity_poly.entity_id
_entity_poly.type
_entity_poly.pdbx_seq_one_letter_code
_entity_poly.pdbx_strand_id
1 'polypeptide(L)'
;MLTDKQLLIVEDDEGFARTLKRSFERRGYDVLLADSLEAVNDLLAANRPGYAVVDLKLGPQSGLACVQALHAHDPAMLIVVLTGFASIATAVDAIKLGATNYLAKPSNTDDIEAAFARSGGDPDTPLAPRPTSIKTLEWEHIHEVLKDSDFNISEAARRLGMHRRTLARKLAKRQVG
;
A
#
# COMPACT_ATOMS: atom_id res chain seq x y z
N MET A 1 6.16 12.98 -26.46
CA MET A 1 6.91 13.33 -25.25
C MET A 1 6.68 12.23 -24.24
N LEU A 2 7.68 11.43 -23.99
CA LEU A 2 7.66 10.51 -22.85
C LEU A 2 7.64 11.38 -21.60
N THR A 3 6.59 11.30 -20.84
CA THR A 3 6.49 12.02 -19.56
C THR A 3 7.57 11.42 -18.64
N ASP A 4 8.47 12.25 -18.14
CA ASP A 4 9.55 11.88 -17.19
C ASP A 4 9.03 11.27 -15.88
N LYS A 5 7.71 11.06 -15.75
CA LYS A 5 7.02 10.60 -14.57
C LYS A 5 6.25 9.30 -14.82
N GLN A 6 6.97 8.23 -15.17
CA GLN A 6 6.33 6.91 -15.23
C GLN A 6 6.28 6.29 -13.84
N LEU A 7 5.09 5.86 -13.42
CA LEU A 7 4.79 5.29 -12.11
C LEU A 7 4.24 3.87 -12.26
N LEU A 8 4.81 2.91 -11.56
CA LEU A 8 4.26 1.56 -11.43
C LEU A 8 3.54 1.41 -10.08
N ILE A 9 2.28 1.04 -10.10
CA ILE A 9 1.49 0.71 -8.91
C ILE A 9 1.33 -0.81 -8.85
N VAL A 10 1.76 -1.40 -7.73
CA VAL A 10 1.66 -2.83 -7.45
C VAL A 10 0.63 -3.03 -6.34
N GLU A 11 -0.56 -3.49 -6.71
CA GLU A 11 -1.72 -3.62 -5.84
C GLU A 11 -2.68 -4.69 -6.38
N ASP A 12 -3.10 -5.65 -5.55
CA ASP A 12 -4.03 -6.72 -5.94
C ASP A 12 -5.51 -6.32 -5.84
N ASP A 13 -5.83 -5.24 -5.10
CA ASP A 13 -7.16 -4.65 -5.09
C ASP A 13 -7.35 -3.75 -6.33
N GLU A 14 -8.06 -4.26 -7.34
CA GLU A 14 -8.33 -3.52 -8.58
C GLU A 14 -9.02 -2.17 -8.35
N GLY A 15 -9.95 -2.07 -7.39
CA GLY A 15 -10.68 -0.85 -7.10
C GLY A 15 -9.76 0.23 -6.56
N PHE A 16 -8.90 -0.15 -5.62
CA PHE A 16 -7.92 0.75 -5.04
C PHE A 16 -6.84 1.13 -6.06
N ALA A 17 -6.30 0.16 -6.82
CA ALA A 17 -5.33 0.40 -7.87
C ALA A 17 -5.84 1.39 -8.92
N ARG A 18 -7.07 1.23 -9.40
CA ARG A 18 -7.71 2.16 -10.36
C ARG A 18 -7.93 3.56 -9.77
N THR A 19 -8.26 3.65 -8.51
CA THR A 19 -8.45 4.93 -7.82
C THR A 19 -7.14 5.70 -7.72
N LEU A 20 -6.06 5.02 -7.31
CA LEU A 20 -4.72 5.60 -7.29
C LEU A 20 -4.27 6.00 -8.70
N LYS A 21 -4.44 5.11 -9.69
CA LYS A 21 -4.10 5.40 -11.09
C LYS A 21 -4.73 6.71 -11.56
N ARG A 22 -6.06 6.86 -11.45
CA ARG A 22 -6.76 8.09 -11.86
C ARG A 22 -6.24 9.33 -11.15
N SER A 23 -5.90 9.19 -9.86
CA SER A 23 -5.40 10.31 -9.07
C SER A 23 -4.01 10.75 -9.54
N PHE A 24 -3.12 9.81 -9.83
CA PHE A 24 -1.78 10.10 -10.34
C PHE A 24 -1.77 10.57 -11.80
N GLU A 25 -2.64 10.01 -12.66
CA GLU A 25 -2.79 10.48 -14.05
C GLU A 25 -3.21 11.95 -14.11
N ARG A 26 -4.10 12.40 -13.21
CA ARG A 26 -4.47 13.83 -13.08
C ARG A 26 -3.29 14.73 -12.71
N ARG A 27 -2.23 14.17 -12.14
CA ARG A 27 -1.00 14.85 -11.75
C ARG A 27 0.13 14.72 -12.78
N GLY A 28 -0.21 14.15 -13.94
CA GLY A 28 0.69 14.04 -15.09
C GLY A 28 1.64 12.83 -15.03
N TYR A 29 1.32 11.82 -14.20
CA TYR A 29 2.03 10.54 -14.26
C TYR A 29 1.49 9.65 -15.38
N ASP A 30 2.38 8.91 -16.02
CA ASP A 30 2.04 7.76 -16.85
C ASP A 30 2.01 6.51 -15.95
N VAL A 31 0.83 5.92 -15.73
CA VAL A 31 0.64 4.93 -14.68
C VAL A 31 0.45 3.53 -15.23
N LEU A 32 1.35 2.63 -14.84
CA LEU A 32 1.29 1.19 -15.06
C LEU A 32 0.70 0.50 -13.82
N LEU A 33 -0.05 -0.57 -14.01
CA LEU A 33 -0.61 -1.39 -12.94
C LEU A 33 -0.08 -2.82 -13.00
N ALA A 34 0.31 -3.37 -11.85
CA ALA A 34 0.63 -4.77 -11.65
C ALA A 34 -0.11 -5.29 -10.42
N ASP A 35 -0.49 -6.55 -10.41
CA ASP A 35 -1.18 -7.22 -9.31
C ASP A 35 -0.32 -8.32 -8.65
N SER A 36 0.84 -8.60 -9.21
CA SER A 36 1.72 -9.70 -8.84
C SER A 36 3.17 -9.43 -9.22
N LEU A 37 4.10 -10.19 -8.64
CA LEU A 37 5.52 -10.13 -9.01
C LEU A 37 5.75 -10.49 -10.48
N GLU A 38 4.99 -11.43 -11.03
CA GLU A 38 5.08 -11.82 -12.44
C GLU A 38 4.73 -10.63 -13.34
N ALA A 39 3.59 -9.97 -13.07
CA ALA A 39 3.19 -8.77 -13.80
C ALA A 39 4.20 -7.62 -13.67
N VAL A 40 4.83 -7.45 -12.50
CA VAL A 40 5.93 -6.49 -12.31
C VAL A 40 7.09 -6.80 -13.26
N ASN A 41 7.56 -8.04 -13.31
CA ASN A 41 8.68 -8.43 -14.17
C ASN A 41 8.37 -8.24 -15.64
N ASP A 42 7.16 -8.59 -16.08
CA ASP A 42 6.71 -8.41 -17.47
C ASP A 42 6.71 -6.92 -17.85
N LEU A 43 6.20 -6.07 -16.99
CA LEU A 43 6.18 -4.62 -17.24
C LEU A 43 7.59 -4.01 -17.27
N LEU A 44 8.48 -4.44 -16.39
CA LEU A 44 9.87 -3.97 -16.34
C LEU A 44 10.68 -4.38 -17.59
N ALA A 45 10.29 -5.45 -18.28
CA ALA A 45 10.95 -5.86 -19.52
C ALA A 45 10.82 -4.80 -20.63
N ALA A 46 9.72 -4.03 -20.64
CA ALA A 46 9.41 -3.05 -21.69
C ALA A 46 9.38 -1.59 -21.20
N ASN A 47 9.42 -1.35 -19.89
CA ASN A 47 9.24 -0.02 -19.31
C ASN A 47 10.38 0.33 -18.33
N ARG A 48 10.53 1.62 -18.05
CA ARG A 48 11.53 2.17 -17.13
C ARG A 48 10.86 3.15 -16.15
N PRO A 49 10.00 2.68 -15.23
CA PRO A 49 9.36 3.57 -14.28
C PRO A 49 10.40 4.19 -13.32
N GLY A 50 10.31 5.50 -13.12
CA GLY A 50 11.13 6.20 -12.12
C GLY A 50 10.51 6.17 -10.73
N TYR A 51 9.24 5.79 -10.63
CA TYR A 51 8.47 5.77 -9.39
C TYR A 51 7.72 4.45 -9.25
N ALA A 52 7.60 3.96 -8.01
CA ALA A 52 6.77 2.81 -7.71
C ALA A 52 6.02 2.98 -6.39
N VAL A 53 4.78 2.49 -6.37
CA VAL A 53 3.98 2.31 -5.16
C VAL A 53 3.66 0.83 -5.02
N VAL A 54 4.01 0.23 -3.88
CA VAL A 54 3.89 -1.21 -3.67
C VAL A 54 3.08 -1.50 -2.41
N ASP A 55 1.98 -2.23 -2.54
CA ASP A 55 1.36 -2.87 -1.37
C ASP A 55 2.18 -4.10 -0.95
N LEU A 56 2.41 -4.24 0.35
CA LEU A 56 3.10 -5.42 0.88
C LEU A 56 2.23 -6.67 0.89
N LYS A 57 0.92 -6.52 0.89
CA LYS A 57 -0.01 -7.65 0.86
C LYS A 57 -0.56 -7.83 -0.55
N LEU A 58 0.05 -8.74 -1.30
CA LEU A 58 -0.37 -9.12 -2.66
C LEU A 58 -0.95 -10.53 -2.64
N GLY A 59 -2.21 -10.69 -2.19
CA GLY A 59 -2.83 -12.00 -2.03
C GLY A 59 -1.98 -12.91 -1.12
N PRO A 60 -1.54 -14.09 -1.62
CA PRO A 60 -0.67 -15.00 -0.86
C PRO A 60 0.81 -14.60 -0.89
N GLN A 61 1.20 -13.66 -1.73
CA GLN A 61 2.59 -13.23 -1.93
C GLN A 61 2.92 -11.98 -1.13
N SER A 62 4.20 -11.81 -0.82
CA SER A 62 4.70 -10.60 -0.17
C SER A 62 5.16 -9.59 -1.21
N GLY A 63 4.71 -8.34 -1.08
CA GLY A 63 5.19 -7.22 -1.90
C GLY A 63 6.68 -6.89 -1.70
N LEU A 64 7.33 -7.43 -0.66
CA LEU A 64 8.77 -7.29 -0.45
C LEU A 64 9.59 -7.82 -1.64
N ALA A 65 9.15 -8.92 -2.25
CA ALA A 65 9.79 -9.46 -3.46
C ALA A 65 9.67 -8.48 -4.64
N CYS A 66 8.54 -7.77 -4.75
CA CYS A 66 8.37 -6.72 -5.76
C CYS A 66 9.32 -5.53 -5.50
N VAL A 67 9.46 -5.09 -4.25
CA VAL A 67 10.42 -4.03 -3.88
C VAL A 67 11.84 -4.42 -4.29
N GLN A 68 12.24 -5.65 -4.00
CA GLN A 68 13.57 -6.16 -4.37
C GLN A 68 13.77 -6.17 -5.89
N ALA A 69 12.80 -6.65 -6.66
CA ALA A 69 12.85 -6.70 -8.12
C ALA A 69 12.94 -5.29 -8.74
N LEU A 70 12.13 -4.36 -8.23
CA LEU A 70 12.11 -2.96 -8.66
C LEU A 70 13.47 -2.28 -8.42
N HIS A 71 14.01 -2.41 -7.21
CA HIS A 71 15.31 -1.83 -6.85
C HIS A 71 16.47 -2.46 -7.62
N ALA A 72 16.43 -3.78 -7.88
CA ALA A 72 17.42 -4.45 -8.71
C ALA A 72 17.36 -3.99 -10.18
N HIS A 73 16.17 -3.63 -10.66
CA HIS A 73 15.97 -3.12 -12.02
C HIS A 73 16.53 -1.71 -12.19
N ASP A 74 16.26 -0.82 -11.24
CA ASP A 74 16.80 0.53 -11.18
C ASP A 74 17.01 0.97 -9.73
N PRO A 75 18.26 1.03 -9.23
CA PRO A 75 18.56 1.49 -7.88
C PRO A 75 18.19 2.96 -7.60
N ALA A 76 17.97 3.77 -8.65
CA ALA A 76 17.54 5.16 -8.52
C ALA A 76 16.02 5.33 -8.45
N MET A 77 15.25 4.25 -8.67
CA MET A 77 13.80 4.28 -8.61
C MET A 77 13.31 4.66 -7.21
N LEU A 78 12.38 5.60 -7.14
CA LEU A 78 11.75 6.01 -5.89
C LEU A 78 10.57 5.08 -5.57
N ILE A 79 10.77 4.21 -4.57
CA ILE A 79 9.82 3.17 -4.19
C ILE A 79 9.16 3.53 -2.87
N VAL A 80 7.84 3.73 -2.87
CA VAL A 80 7.02 3.94 -1.67
C VAL A 80 6.19 2.70 -1.40
N VAL A 81 6.33 2.15 -0.21
CA VAL A 81 5.53 1.01 0.24
C VAL A 81 4.30 1.50 0.98
N LEU A 82 3.12 1.02 0.57
CA LEU A 82 1.85 1.20 1.28
C LEU A 82 1.46 -0.10 1.97
N THR A 83 0.99 -0.03 3.21
CA THR A 83 0.51 -1.22 3.90
C THR A 83 -0.54 -0.91 4.95
N GLY A 84 -1.54 -1.78 5.07
CA GLY A 84 -2.50 -1.79 6.17
C GLY A 84 -1.91 -2.34 7.47
N PHE A 85 -0.79 -3.06 7.39
CA PHE A 85 -0.08 -3.67 8.51
C PHE A 85 1.30 -3.06 8.71
N ALA A 86 1.35 -1.99 9.47
CA ALA A 86 2.59 -1.34 9.84
C ALA A 86 3.27 -2.09 11.01
N SER A 87 4.01 -3.17 10.75
CA SER A 87 4.99 -3.65 11.71
C SER A 87 6.33 -2.95 11.47
N ILE A 88 7.01 -2.59 12.56
CA ILE A 88 8.36 -1.98 12.48
C ILE A 88 9.31 -2.91 11.73
N ALA A 89 9.22 -4.23 11.96
CA ALA A 89 10.07 -5.22 11.31
C ALA A 89 9.88 -5.21 9.78
N THR A 90 8.63 -5.20 9.31
CA THR A 90 8.32 -5.18 7.88
C THR A 90 8.75 -3.88 7.21
N ALA A 91 8.61 -2.74 7.90
CA ALA A 91 9.11 -1.46 7.41
C ALA A 91 10.64 -1.46 7.25
N VAL A 92 11.36 -1.99 8.23
CA VAL A 92 12.82 -2.13 8.18
C VAL A 92 13.25 -3.03 7.03
N ASP A 93 12.58 -4.16 6.82
CA ASP A 93 12.89 -5.07 5.71
C ASP A 93 12.61 -4.41 4.36
N ALA A 94 11.51 -3.68 4.20
CA ALA A 94 11.21 -2.95 2.98
C ALA A 94 12.30 -1.92 2.64
N ILE A 95 12.75 -1.13 3.62
CA ILE A 95 13.83 -0.15 3.44
C ILE A 95 15.16 -0.84 3.09
N LYS A 96 15.51 -1.95 3.75
CA LYS A 96 16.73 -2.72 3.43
C LYS A 96 16.71 -3.31 2.01
N LEU A 97 15.54 -3.63 1.49
CA LEU A 97 15.35 -4.14 0.13
C LEU A 97 15.30 -3.05 -0.94
N GLY A 98 15.35 -1.78 -0.56
CA GLY A 98 15.47 -0.65 -1.47
C GLY A 98 14.26 0.28 -1.52
N ALA A 99 13.26 0.10 -0.67
CA ALA A 99 12.17 1.07 -0.56
C ALA A 99 12.71 2.42 -0.05
N THR A 100 12.29 3.51 -0.70
CA THR A 100 12.66 4.87 -0.32
C THR A 100 11.88 5.31 0.93
N ASN A 101 10.61 4.95 0.99
CA ASN A 101 9.72 5.31 2.08
C ASN A 101 8.65 4.24 2.32
N TYR A 102 8.06 4.33 3.49
CA TYR A 102 7.02 3.43 3.98
C TYR A 102 5.87 4.23 4.57
N LEU A 103 4.65 3.99 4.09
CA LEU A 103 3.44 4.68 4.55
C LEU A 103 2.39 3.67 5.02
N ALA A 104 1.73 3.98 6.14
CA ALA A 104 0.59 3.22 6.60
C ALA A 104 -0.68 3.62 5.83
N LYS A 105 -1.49 2.65 5.41
CA LYS A 105 -2.86 2.93 4.90
C LYS A 105 -3.75 3.37 6.09
N PRO A 106 -4.66 4.32 5.91
CA PRO A 106 -4.98 5.05 4.70
C PRO A 106 -3.99 6.19 4.41
N SER A 107 -3.46 6.23 3.19
CA SER A 107 -2.64 7.34 2.69
C SER A 107 -3.25 7.87 1.40
N ASN A 108 -3.25 9.17 1.25
CA ASN A 108 -3.72 9.83 0.03
C ASN A 108 -2.57 10.05 -0.96
N THR A 109 -2.91 10.50 -2.17
CA THR A 109 -1.92 10.73 -3.22
C THR A 109 -0.92 11.83 -2.86
N ASP A 110 -1.31 12.84 -2.07
CA ASP A 110 -0.41 13.91 -1.61
C ASP A 110 0.66 13.36 -0.64
N ASP A 111 0.26 12.45 0.26
CA ASP A 111 1.19 11.79 1.17
C ASP A 111 2.21 10.93 0.41
N ILE A 112 1.77 10.24 -0.66
CA ILE A 112 2.64 9.41 -1.49
C ILE A 112 3.63 10.28 -2.28
N GLU A 113 3.16 11.37 -2.90
CA GLU A 113 4.05 12.31 -3.61
C GLU A 113 5.06 12.96 -2.66
N ALA A 114 4.63 13.36 -1.47
CA ALA A 114 5.54 13.87 -0.45
C ALA A 114 6.57 12.82 -0.02
N ALA A 115 6.19 11.54 0.00
CA ALA A 115 7.11 10.46 0.30
C ALA A 115 8.14 10.22 -0.81
N PHE A 116 7.79 10.41 -2.08
CA PHE A 116 8.78 10.39 -3.18
C PHE A 116 9.81 11.52 -3.05
N ALA A 117 9.39 12.70 -2.59
CA ALA A 117 10.29 13.84 -2.41
C ALA A 117 11.24 13.70 -1.21
N ARG A 118 10.91 12.85 -0.24
CA ARG A 118 11.73 12.59 0.95
C ARG A 118 12.71 11.45 0.71
N SER A 119 13.76 11.69 -0.02
CA SER A 119 14.80 10.69 -0.32
C SER A 119 15.89 10.55 0.75
N GLY A 120 15.80 11.25 1.88
CA GLY A 120 16.76 11.21 2.98
C GLY A 120 16.08 11.13 4.35
N GLY A 121 16.74 10.53 5.34
CA GLY A 121 16.30 10.61 6.73
C GLY A 121 16.36 12.06 7.22
N ASP A 122 15.28 12.55 7.82
CA ASP A 122 15.22 13.85 8.46
C ASP A 122 15.53 13.68 9.95
N PRO A 123 16.70 14.18 10.44
CA PRO A 123 17.09 14.08 11.85
C PRO A 123 16.14 14.86 12.77
N ASP A 124 15.38 15.81 12.24
CA ASP A 124 14.41 16.62 12.97
C ASP A 124 13.00 16.02 12.92
N THR A 125 12.83 14.80 12.39
CA THR A 125 11.54 14.13 12.38
C THR A 125 11.01 13.97 13.80
N PRO A 126 9.83 14.57 14.14
CA PRO A 126 9.28 14.43 15.46
C PRO A 126 9.03 12.96 15.81
N LEU A 127 9.50 12.52 16.97
CA LEU A 127 9.30 11.16 17.50
C LEU A 127 7.83 10.89 17.90
N ALA A 128 6.92 11.83 17.67
CA ALA A 128 5.50 11.63 17.92
C ALA A 128 4.92 10.68 16.86
N PRO A 129 4.39 9.52 17.27
CA PRO A 129 3.57 8.73 16.35
C PRO A 129 2.42 9.63 15.90
N ARG A 130 2.19 9.75 14.57
CA ARG A 130 0.89 10.26 14.11
C ARG A 130 -0.16 9.41 14.83
N PRO A 131 -1.11 9.99 15.55
CA PRO A 131 -2.11 9.20 16.24
C PRO A 131 -2.98 8.52 15.18
N THR A 132 -2.56 7.35 14.76
CA THR A 132 -3.44 6.41 14.11
C THR A 132 -4.43 6.02 15.20
N SER A 133 -5.65 6.53 15.12
CA SER A 133 -6.61 6.28 16.18
C SER A 133 -6.76 4.76 16.31
N ILE A 134 -6.83 4.26 17.54
CA ILE A 134 -7.09 2.83 17.83
C ILE A 134 -8.30 2.34 17.01
N LYS A 135 -9.28 3.21 16.76
CA LYS A 135 -10.44 2.95 15.89
C LYS A 135 -10.10 2.71 14.43
N THR A 136 -9.06 3.36 13.92
CA THR A 136 -8.62 3.17 12.52
C THR A 136 -7.91 1.84 12.37
N LEU A 137 -7.01 1.50 13.29
CA LEU A 137 -6.32 0.19 13.32
C LEU A 137 -7.30 -0.97 13.51
N GLU A 138 -8.26 -0.83 14.43
CA GLU A 138 -9.32 -1.83 14.62
C GLU A 138 -10.15 -2.03 13.36
N TRP A 139 -10.46 -0.94 12.64
CA TRP A 139 -11.24 -0.98 11.41
C TRP A 139 -10.50 -1.65 10.26
N GLU A 140 -9.23 -1.33 10.08
CA GLU A 140 -8.38 -1.96 9.07
C GLU A 140 -8.27 -3.47 9.30
N HIS A 141 -8.06 -3.88 10.55
CA HIS A 141 -8.01 -5.28 10.93
C HIS A 141 -9.37 -6.01 10.66
N ILE A 142 -10.48 -5.36 10.98
CA ILE A 142 -11.82 -5.88 10.67
C ILE A 142 -12.00 -6.07 9.16
N HIS A 143 -11.61 -5.10 8.35
CA HIS A 143 -11.75 -5.17 6.89
C HIS A 143 -10.92 -6.28 6.27
N GLU A 144 -9.71 -6.47 6.75
CA GLU A 144 -8.83 -7.52 6.29
C GLU A 144 -9.39 -8.90 6.59
N VAL A 145 -9.82 -9.14 7.84
CA VAL A 145 -10.41 -10.41 8.23
C VAL A 145 -11.72 -10.68 7.46
N LEU A 146 -12.50 -9.64 7.15
CA LEU A 146 -13.68 -9.76 6.29
C LEU A 146 -13.30 -10.18 4.86
N LYS A 147 -12.29 -9.55 4.26
CA LYS A 147 -11.78 -9.90 2.93
C LYS A 147 -11.27 -11.35 2.91
N ASP A 148 -10.51 -11.76 3.90
CA ASP A 148 -9.99 -13.13 4.05
C ASP A 148 -11.05 -14.19 4.36
N SER A 149 -12.24 -13.75 4.73
CA SER A 149 -13.41 -14.61 5.03
C SER A 149 -14.48 -14.51 3.93
N ASP A 150 -14.16 -14.05 2.73
CA ASP A 150 -15.09 -13.83 1.61
C ASP A 150 -16.33 -13.02 2.04
N PHE A 151 -16.14 -12.00 2.88
CA PHE A 151 -17.20 -11.19 3.47
C PHE A 151 -18.22 -11.96 4.32
N ASN A 152 -17.87 -13.16 4.76
CA ASN A 152 -18.69 -13.94 5.69
C ASN A 152 -18.57 -13.36 7.11
N ILE A 153 -19.58 -12.59 7.53
CA ILE A 153 -19.60 -11.89 8.83
C ILE A 153 -19.49 -12.86 10.01
N SER A 154 -20.05 -14.07 9.92
CA SER A 154 -19.98 -15.05 11.00
C SER A 154 -18.57 -15.60 11.18
N GLU A 155 -17.90 -15.93 10.09
CA GLU A 155 -16.53 -16.42 10.08
C GLU A 155 -15.54 -15.30 10.49
N ALA A 156 -15.73 -14.11 9.97
CA ALA A 156 -14.91 -12.95 10.33
C ALA A 156 -15.02 -12.63 11.83
N ALA A 157 -16.24 -12.64 12.39
CA ALA A 157 -16.45 -12.41 13.81
C ALA A 157 -15.77 -13.47 14.67
N ARG A 158 -15.80 -14.74 14.26
CA ARG A 158 -15.11 -15.83 14.93
C ARG A 158 -13.59 -15.61 14.94
N ARG A 159 -12.99 -15.24 13.80
CA ARG A 159 -11.56 -14.95 13.68
C ARG A 159 -11.12 -13.72 14.48
N LEU A 160 -11.99 -12.71 14.57
CA LEU A 160 -11.75 -11.49 15.35
C LEU A 160 -12.01 -11.68 16.86
N GLY A 161 -12.47 -12.86 17.30
CA GLY A 161 -12.80 -13.11 18.71
C GLY A 161 -13.95 -12.27 19.23
N MET A 162 -14.89 -11.84 18.35
CA MET A 162 -16.03 -11.02 18.73
C MET A 162 -17.37 -11.65 18.33
N HIS A 163 -18.44 -11.20 18.97
CA HIS A 163 -19.78 -11.68 18.64
C HIS A 163 -20.24 -11.13 17.28
N ARG A 164 -20.91 -11.96 16.45
CA ARG A 164 -21.44 -11.58 15.12
C ARG A 164 -22.23 -10.27 15.14
N ARG A 165 -23.09 -10.08 16.16
CA ARG A 165 -23.86 -8.83 16.33
C ARG A 165 -22.97 -7.61 16.52
N THR A 166 -21.87 -7.76 17.24
CA THR A 166 -20.92 -6.67 17.47
C THR A 166 -20.24 -6.25 16.18
N LEU A 167 -19.80 -7.22 15.37
CA LEU A 167 -19.22 -6.95 14.07
C LEU A 167 -20.23 -6.30 13.12
N ALA A 168 -21.44 -6.84 13.00
CA ALA A 168 -22.49 -6.27 12.16
C ALA A 168 -22.82 -4.82 12.53
N ARG A 169 -22.91 -4.51 13.84
CA ARG A 169 -23.16 -3.15 14.33
C ARG A 169 -22.00 -2.20 14.01
N LYS A 170 -20.75 -2.66 14.10
CA LYS A 170 -19.55 -1.86 13.74
C LYS A 170 -19.55 -1.53 12.24
N LEU A 171 -19.89 -2.50 11.40
CA LEU A 171 -19.98 -2.31 9.94
C LEU A 171 -21.11 -1.34 9.56
N ALA A 172 -22.30 -1.47 10.16
CA ALA A 172 -23.44 -0.58 9.89
C ALA A 172 -23.18 0.88 10.29
N LYS A 173 -22.46 1.11 11.38
CA LYS A 173 -22.21 2.46 11.92
C LYS A 173 -21.35 3.34 11.01
N ARG A 174 -20.61 2.80 10.05
CA ARG A 174 -19.73 3.53 9.13
C ARG A 174 -20.27 3.66 7.71
N GLN A 175 -21.39 3.01 7.38
CA GLN A 175 -22.11 3.24 6.12
C GLN A 175 -23.00 4.49 6.14
N VAL A 176 -23.10 5.15 7.28
CA VAL A 176 -24.00 6.30 7.52
C VAL A 176 -23.22 7.59 7.84
N GLY A 177 -21.90 7.63 7.55
CA GLY A 177 -21.08 8.81 7.78
C GLY A 177 -20.34 9.26 6.54
#